data_c178252f0a97eb2c544ee77876052eaa
#
_entry.id   c178252f0a97eb2c544ee77876052eaa
#
_cell.length_a   1.000
_cell.length_b   1.000
_cell.length_c   1.000
_cell.angle_alpha   90.00
_cell.angle_beta   90.00
_cell.angle_gamma   90.00
#
_symmetry.space_group_name_H-M   'P 1'
#
loop_
_entity.id
_entity.type
_entity.pdbx_description
1 polymer ?
#
loop_
_entity_poly.entity_id
_entity_poly.type
_entity_poly.pdbx_seq_one_letter_code
_entity_poly.pdbx_strand_id
1 'polypeptide(L)'
;MDNKSITFNEATDIIWKANDNCRGLLSTDNFFEVILEVMLWAVCVPTSSKDVIGYFDAMDSVKDKNSWNAIQKTIDIQCNRSEEIDGLQANFSIQDIEKLRSYLLPLARVLANGSNADRKTIVEALLSSTEGQNRSIGFFGCSYSMGLLWRELIKDEGKGPIACLFSMGCGAAPFLEDKQVQFYSINIGQDRRLKGILRLLNREKQAELITSEGGWTTAIASPAWGEKGRDLLKIDPWLAGATLDCPDSIRNTEARRIYSAHQLCTGKTFALVPPSLGFSGINDIEYFRSEIIKNNWLDAIVELPSGCISGARVGGLLLILCHDRDKNRPITVISAEKLLLKSNKRAGRDEWDQQGINELIELLKHPRESDFCKLATKADLEANRYVFAANKYLKSDVDKAIEDYIKTRKTLILNDLAEIKRPIAALGKRSDEGIAVKEITLGDIGDAGVLTEGSKFIHLEESVLSKVRDQLLEEGDVLLSIKGGIGKVAAVGQLAEQTIPGQAFCVVRLRANAPLSPDALVQYLRSDIGQFLLQKASQGSAVAFVPMGDLKSIPIVIPTQEEKQRSIQVLATSKELSQELEQLTVKLNQLSCNGWLEGAPSFLHKGAP
;
A
#
# COMPACT_ATOMS: atom_id res chain seq x y z
N MET A 1 26.54 -10.72 -37.50
CA MET A 1 26.48 -10.03 -36.21
C MET A 1 25.59 -10.90 -35.33
N ASP A 2 26.19 -11.47 -34.29
CA ASP A 2 25.52 -12.45 -33.42
C ASP A 2 24.25 -11.86 -32.86
N ASN A 3 23.12 -12.55 -33.08
CA ASN A 3 21.81 -12.27 -32.46
C ASN A 3 21.88 -12.64 -30.98
N LYS A 4 22.67 -11.89 -30.20
CA LYS A 4 22.69 -12.09 -28.76
C LYS A 4 21.37 -11.56 -28.20
N SER A 5 20.56 -12.42 -27.60
CA SER A 5 19.35 -12.02 -26.91
C SER A 5 19.70 -11.07 -25.75
N ILE A 6 18.84 -10.08 -25.51
CA ILE A 6 19.02 -9.13 -24.41
C ILE A 6 18.48 -9.73 -23.10
N THR A 7 19.24 -9.57 -22.03
CA THR A 7 18.77 -9.96 -20.71
C THR A 7 17.98 -8.84 -20.03
N PHE A 8 17.13 -9.20 -19.06
CA PHE A 8 16.36 -8.22 -18.29
C PHE A 8 17.25 -7.18 -17.59
N ASN A 9 18.37 -7.63 -17.02
CA ASN A 9 19.33 -6.73 -16.35
C ASN A 9 19.99 -5.76 -17.33
N GLU A 10 20.43 -6.23 -18.50
CA GLU A 10 21.00 -5.37 -19.55
C GLU A 10 19.99 -4.32 -20.01
N ALA A 11 18.74 -4.71 -20.26
CA ALA A 11 17.68 -3.79 -20.66
C ALA A 11 17.38 -2.76 -19.55
N THR A 12 17.30 -3.21 -18.30
CA THR A 12 17.08 -2.36 -17.12
C THR A 12 18.21 -1.35 -16.95
N ASP A 13 19.48 -1.77 -17.07
CA ASP A 13 20.64 -0.89 -16.93
C ASP A 13 20.68 0.19 -18.02
N ILE A 14 20.28 -0.14 -19.25
CA ILE A 14 20.19 0.83 -20.35
C ILE A 14 19.12 1.88 -20.04
N ILE A 15 17.93 1.46 -19.59
CA ILE A 15 16.84 2.36 -19.26
C ILE A 15 17.20 3.25 -18.06
N TRP A 16 17.85 2.70 -17.04
CA TRP A 16 18.32 3.48 -15.89
C TRP A 16 19.37 4.52 -16.29
N LYS A 17 20.34 4.17 -17.13
CA LYS A 17 21.32 5.12 -17.66
C LYS A 17 20.65 6.24 -18.46
N ALA A 18 19.66 5.91 -19.28
CA ALA A 18 18.88 6.89 -20.00
C ALA A 18 18.16 7.85 -19.05
N ASN A 19 17.53 7.32 -18.00
CA ASN A 19 16.85 8.10 -16.97
C ASN A 19 17.81 9.03 -16.22
N ASP A 20 18.92 8.51 -15.73
CA ASP A 20 19.91 9.30 -14.97
C ASP A 20 20.49 10.45 -15.78
N ASN A 21 20.74 10.24 -17.07
CA ASN A 21 21.26 11.28 -17.94
C ASN A 21 20.22 12.32 -18.38
N CYS A 22 18.93 12.01 -18.22
CA CYS A 22 17.83 12.94 -18.50
C CYS A 22 17.27 13.60 -17.24
N ARG A 23 17.82 13.32 -16.06
CA ARG A 23 17.43 13.98 -14.80
C ARG A 23 17.63 15.50 -14.91
N GLY A 24 16.58 16.24 -14.58
CA GLY A 24 16.56 17.70 -14.65
C GLY A 24 16.19 18.28 -16.02
N LEU A 25 16.05 17.45 -17.05
CA LEU A 25 15.56 17.83 -18.38
C LEU A 25 14.11 17.40 -18.58
N LEU A 26 13.78 16.19 -18.13
CA LEU A 26 12.44 15.63 -18.17
C LEU A 26 11.90 15.53 -16.74
N SER A 27 10.65 15.90 -16.54
CA SER A 27 9.96 15.50 -15.30
C SER A 27 9.89 13.96 -15.27
N THR A 28 9.98 13.39 -14.07
CA THR A 28 9.87 11.94 -13.89
C THR A 28 8.56 11.39 -14.46
N ASP A 29 7.52 12.21 -14.47
CA ASP A 29 6.19 11.87 -14.98
C ASP A 29 6.16 11.72 -16.50
N ASN A 30 7.01 12.46 -17.21
CA ASN A 30 7.08 12.43 -18.66
C ASN A 30 8.10 11.40 -19.19
N PHE A 31 9.01 10.93 -18.33
CA PHE A 31 10.10 10.04 -18.77
C PHE A 31 9.59 8.72 -19.37
N PHE A 32 8.60 8.09 -18.73
CA PHE A 32 7.98 6.87 -19.25
C PHE A 32 7.37 7.09 -20.64
N GLU A 33 6.60 8.16 -20.80
CA GLU A 33 5.92 8.47 -22.05
C GLU A 33 6.93 8.71 -23.19
N VAL A 34 8.00 9.44 -22.89
CA VAL A 34 9.04 9.73 -23.89
C VAL A 34 9.75 8.46 -24.33
N ILE A 35 10.18 7.63 -23.39
CA ILE A 35 10.83 6.36 -23.72
C ILE A 35 9.88 5.47 -24.54
N LEU A 36 8.62 5.38 -24.14
CA LEU A 36 7.62 4.61 -24.85
C LEU A 36 7.48 5.11 -26.31
N GLU A 37 7.34 6.42 -26.52
CA GLU A 37 7.21 6.98 -27.87
C GLU A 37 8.50 6.78 -28.72
N VAL A 38 9.68 6.92 -28.12
CA VAL A 38 10.95 6.65 -28.82
C VAL A 38 11.08 5.17 -29.19
N MET A 39 10.67 4.26 -28.32
CA MET A 39 10.66 2.82 -28.61
C MET A 39 9.62 2.48 -29.70
N LEU A 40 8.45 3.09 -29.65
CA LEU A 40 7.41 2.92 -30.67
C LEU A 40 7.86 3.43 -32.03
N TRP A 41 8.56 4.53 -32.06
CA TRP A 41 9.13 5.01 -33.30
C TRP A 41 10.03 3.96 -33.96
N ALA A 42 10.86 3.25 -33.15
CA ALA A 42 11.72 2.17 -33.67
C ALA A 42 10.93 1.01 -34.32
N VAL A 43 9.67 0.82 -33.91
CA VAL A 43 8.86 -0.29 -34.41
C VAL A 43 7.88 0.12 -35.50
N CYS A 44 7.42 1.38 -35.49
CA CYS A 44 6.30 1.83 -36.31
C CYS A 44 6.74 2.58 -37.58
N VAL A 45 7.92 3.21 -37.57
CA VAL A 45 8.36 3.99 -38.75
C VAL A 45 9.17 3.07 -39.67
N PRO A 46 8.66 2.76 -40.89
CA PRO A 46 9.38 1.93 -41.82
C PRO A 46 10.64 2.66 -42.31
N THR A 47 11.80 2.03 -42.16
CA THR A 47 13.03 2.50 -42.76
C THR A 47 13.26 1.80 -44.10
N SER A 48 13.71 2.52 -45.12
CA SER A 48 14.08 1.96 -46.40
C SER A 48 15.34 1.08 -46.34
N SER A 49 16.08 1.15 -45.24
CA SER A 49 17.19 0.26 -44.93
C SER A 49 16.82 -0.60 -43.70
N LYS A 50 17.11 -1.89 -43.77
CA LYS A 50 17.06 -2.78 -42.62
C LYS A 50 18.13 -2.43 -41.57
N ASP A 51 18.84 -1.33 -41.76
CA ASP A 51 19.90 -0.87 -40.90
C ASP A 51 19.34 0.11 -39.88
N VAL A 52 19.44 -0.26 -38.62
CA VAL A 52 18.98 0.55 -37.47
C VAL A 52 19.69 1.90 -37.39
N ILE A 53 20.87 2.02 -38.03
CA ILE A 53 21.59 3.29 -38.15
C ILE A 53 20.79 4.29 -39.02
N GLY A 54 20.23 3.87 -40.15
CA GLY A 54 19.35 4.69 -40.97
C GLY A 54 18.05 5.10 -40.27
N TYR A 55 17.62 4.36 -39.29
CA TYR A 55 16.49 4.70 -38.45
C TYR A 55 16.77 5.93 -37.55
N PHE A 56 17.95 5.98 -36.92
CA PHE A 56 18.36 7.12 -36.11
C PHE A 56 18.90 8.30 -36.94
N ASP A 57 19.36 8.06 -38.16
CA ASP A 57 19.66 9.14 -39.11
C ASP A 57 18.37 9.88 -39.54
N ALA A 58 17.22 9.20 -39.55
CA ALA A 58 15.92 9.84 -39.69
C ALA A 58 15.56 10.72 -38.46
N MET A 59 16.14 10.51 -37.28
CA MET A 59 16.01 11.42 -36.13
C MET A 59 16.77 12.74 -36.34
N ASP A 60 17.86 12.76 -37.14
CA ASP A 60 18.50 14.02 -37.51
C ASP A 60 17.59 14.90 -38.38
N SER A 61 16.49 14.33 -38.91
CA SER A 61 15.42 15.05 -39.59
C SER A 61 14.42 15.71 -38.65
N VAL A 62 14.42 15.39 -37.34
CA VAL A 62 13.60 16.05 -36.34
C VAL A 62 14.24 17.37 -35.93
N LYS A 63 14.12 18.35 -36.80
CA LYS A 63 14.71 19.69 -36.60
C LYS A 63 13.80 20.63 -35.80
N ASP A 64 12.51 20.30 -35.70
CA ASP A 64 11.51 21.16 -35.09
C ASP A 64 10.29 20.34 -34.55
N LYS A 65 9.40 21.05 -33.88
CA LYS A 65 8.17 20.47 -33.31
C LYS A 65 7.26 19.85 -34.38
N ASN A 66 7.27 20.37 -35.60
CA ASN A 66 6.42 19.88 -36.69
C ASN A 66 6.90 18.51 -37.19
N SER A 67 8.21 18.32 -37.28
CA SER A 67 8.82 17.03 -37.66
C SER A 67 8.48 15.94 -36.64
N TRP A 68 8.53 16.27 -35.32
CA TRP A 68 8.13 15.33 -34.26
C TRP A 68 6.64 14.99 -34.31
N ASN A 69 5.78 15.98 -34.53
CA ASN A 69 4.33 15.76 -34.66
C ASN A 69 4.00 14.83 -35.84
N ALA A 70 4.72 14.92 -36.97
CA ALA A 70 4.54 14.02 -38.09
C ALA A 70 4.91 12.57 -37.76
N ILE A 71 6.01 12.36 -37.01
CA ILE A 71 6.44 11.05 -36.53
C ILE A 71 5.39 10.49 -35.56
N GLN A 72 4.93 11.31 -34.63
CA GLN A 72 3.93 10.92 -33.64
C GLN A 72 2.62 10.52 -34.30
N LYS A 73 2.16 11.26 -35.31
CA LYS A 73 1.00 10.89 -36.10
C LYS A 73 1.17 9.53 -36.81
N THR A 74 2.35 9.23 -37.30
CA THR A 74 2.66 7.92 -37.90
C THR A 74 2.57 6.80 -36.86
N ILE A 75 3.13 7.03 -35.67
CA ILE A 75 3.05 6.08 -34.54
C ILE A 75 1.59 5.85 -34.14
N ASP A 76 0.81 6.92 -34.03
CA ASP A 76 -0.60 6.85 -33.62
C ASP A 76 -1.44 6.02 -34.62
N ILE A 77 -1.24 6.23 -35.90
CA ILE A 77 -1.87 5.42 -36.96
C ILE A 77 -1.50 3.94 -36.83
N GLN A 78 -0.22 3.64 -36.68
CA GLN A 78 0.30 2.28 -36.60
C GLN A 78 -0.13 1.56 -35.30
N CYS A 79 -0.34 2.32 -34.23
CA CYS A 79 -0.81 1.79 -32.94
C CYS A 79 -2.35 1.80 -32.82
N ASN A 80 -3.09 2.25 -33.84
CA ASN A 80 -4.54 2.44 -33.80
C ASN A 80 -4.98 3.30 -32.60
N ARG A 81 -4.29 4.44 -32.39
CA ARG A 81 -4.59 5.43 -31.36
C ARG A 81 -5.44 6.56 -31.93
N SER A 82 -6.30 7.16 -31.10
CA SER A 82 -7.06 8.34 -31.50
C SER A 82 -6.18 9.60 -31.59
N GLU A 83 -6.45 10.47 -32.58
CA GLU A 83 -5.67 11.69 -32.82
C GLU A 83 -5.87 12.80 -31.76
N GLU A 84 -6.81 12.65 -30.83
CA GLU A 84 -7.35 13.76 -30.02
C GLU A 84 -6.59 14.11 -28.74
N ILE A 85 -5.32 13.80 -28.56
CA ILE A 85 -4.64 14.21 -27.33
C ILE A 85 -3.50 15.17 -27.57
N ASP A 86 -3.77 16.44 -27.32
CA ASP A 86 -2.82 17.54 -27.19
C ASP A 86 -1.79 17.40 -26.02
N GLY A 87 -1.93 16.38 -25.18
CA GLY A 87 -1.27 16.31 -23.87
C GLY A 87 0.22 15.97 -23.87
N LEU A 88 0.74 15.28 -24.90
CA LEU A 88 2.17 14.94 -25.01
C LEU A 88 2.99 16.01 -25.72
N GLN A 89 2.32 16.97 -26.34
CA GLN A 89 2.99 18.02 -27.12
C GLN A 89 3.78 19.04 -26.29
N ALA A 90 3.56 19.10 -24.99
CA ALA A 90 3.88 20.33 -24.27
C ALA A 90 5.34 20.49 -23.84
N ASN A 91 6.16 19.41 -23.69
CA ASN A 91 7.36 19.52 -22.86
C ASN A 91 8.63 18.83 -23.36
N PHE A 92 8.75 18.47 -24.63
CA PHE A 92 9.99 17.88 -25.14
C PHE A 92 10.80 18.93 -25.93
N SER A 93 12.05 19.13 -25.53
CA SER A 93 13.02 19.76 -26.40
C SER A 93 13.63 18.71 -27.34
N ILE A 94 14.05 19.15 -28.57
CA ILE A 94 14.79 18.30 -29.50
C ILE A 94 16.06 17.76 -28.86
N GLN A 95 16.70 18.55 -28.00
CA GLN A 95 17.89 18.16 -27.24
C GLN A 95 17.66 16.98 -26.30
N ASP A 96 16.44 16.84 -25.73
CA ASP A 96 16.09 15.73 -24.88
C ASP A 96 15.95 14.43 -25.68
N ILE A 97 15.40 14.51 -26.86
CA ILE A 97 15.26 13.38 -27.79
C ILE A 97 16.65 12.90 -28.25
N GLU A 98 17.55 13.82 -28.62
CA GLU A 98 18.91 13.49 -29.03
C GLU A 98 19.72 12.80 -27.92
N LYS A 99 19.57 13.23 -26.68
CA LYS A 99 20.22 12.56 -25.54
C LYS A 99 19.69 11.16 -25.32
N LEU A 100 18.36 10.96 -25.34
CA LEU A 100 17.74 9.64 -25.20
C LEU A 100 18.16 8.71 -26.35
N ARG A 101 18.34 9.23 -27.55
CA ARG A 101 18.76 8.49 -28.73
C ARG A 101 20.00 7.63 -28.48
N SER A 102 21.08 8.21 -27.98
CA SER A 102 22.33 7.48 -27.78
C SER A 102 22.22 6.35 -26.76
N TYR A 103 21.42 6.53 -25.72
CA TYR A 103 21.23 5.54 -24.68
C TYR A 103 20.25 4.42 -25.08
N LEU A 104 19.21 4.75 -25.85
CA LEU A 104 18.16 3.79 -26.23
C LEU A 104 18.48 3.02 -27.52
N LEU A 105 19.54 3.40 -28.26
CA LEU A 105 19.94 2.73 -29.49
C LEU A 105 20.09 1.21 -29.36
N PRO A 106 20.70 0.64 -28.31
CA PRO A 106 20.78 -0.82 -28.15
C PRO A 106 19.40 -1.48 -28.04
N LEU A 107 18.47 -0.87 -27.31
CA LEU A 107 17.10 -1.38 -27.17
C LEU A 107 16.32 -1.27 -28.49
N ALA A 108 16.47 -0.15 -29.20
CA ALA A 108 15.83 0.05 -30.49
C ALA A 108 16.27 -0.99 -31.52
N ARG A 109 17.56 -1.36 -31.53
CA ARG A 109 18.07 -2.45 -32.38
C ARG A 109 17.41 -3.78 -32.12
N VAL A 110 17.25 -4.13 -30.84
CA VAL A 110 16.58 -5.37 -30.45
C VAL A 110 15.10 -5.31 -30.79
N LEU A 111 14.42 -4.19 -30.54
CA LEU A 111 13.00 -4.02 -30.88
C LEU A 111 12.74 -4.13 -32.40
N ALA A 112 13.63 -3.60 -33.23
CA ALA A 112 13.48 -3.67 -34.66
C ALA A 112 13.72 -5.08 -35.24
N ASN A 113 14.69 -5.83 -34.71
CA ASN A 113 15.19 -7.07 -35.29
C ASN A 113 15.12 -8.28 -34.36
N GLY A 114 14.76 -8.09 -33.09
CA GLY A 114 14.73 -9.13 -32.08
C GLY A 114 13.49 -10.02 -32.11
N SER A 115 13.57 -11.12 -31.38
CA SER A 115 12.46 -12.04 -31.18
C SER A 115 11.35 -11.44 -30.32
N ASN A 116 10.17 -12.06 -30.30
CA ASN A 116 9.11 -11.67 -29.36
C ASN A 116 9.55 -11.82 -27.89
N ALA A 117 10.42 -12.77 -27.57
CA ALA A 117 10.98 -12.92 -26.24
C ALA A 117 11.86 -11.74 -25.85
N ASP A 118 12.70 -11.24 -26.76
CA ASP A 118 13.51 -10.04 -26.52
C ASP A 118 12.64 -8.79 -26.34
N ARG A 119 11.59 -8.63 -27.16
CA ARG A 119 10.62 -7.52 -27.03
C ARG A 119 9.92 -7.57 -25.66
N LYS A 120 9.49 -8.74 -25.23
CA LYS A 120 8.90 -8.96 -23.92
C LYS A 120 9.86 -8.52 -22.80
N THR A 121 11.11 -8.96 -22.84
CA THR A 121 12.15 -8.60 -21.87
C THR A 121 12.37 -7.08 -21.80
N ILE A 122 12.38 -6.38 -22.94
CA ILE A 122 12.52 -4.92 -22.97
C ILE A 122 11.28 -4.24 -22.36
N VAL A 123 10.08 -4.70 -22.67
CA VAL A 123 8.84 -4.13 -22.11
C VAL A 123 8.75 -4.38 -20.61
N GLU A 124 9.12 -5.56 -20.12
CA GLU A 124 9.22 -5.86 -18.69
C GLU A 124 10.22 -4.92 -17.99
N ALA A 125 11.38 -4.71 -18.59
CA ALA A 125 12.41 -3.80 -18.07
C ALA A 125 11.93 -2.34 -18.06
N LEU A 126 11.25 -1.90 -19.10
CA LEU A 126 10.66 -0.57 -19.20
C LEU A 126 9.65 -0.33 -18.08
N LEU A 127 8.68 -1.22 -17.94
CA LEU A 127 7.66 -1.12 -16.91
C LEU A 127 8.27 -1.13 -15.49
N SER A 128 9.19 -2.04 -15.20
CA SER A 128 9.82 -2.13 -13.88
C SER A 128 10.74 -0.95 -13.54
N SER A 129 11.35 -0.31 -14.53
CA SER A 129 12.29 0.79 -14.30
C SER A 129 11.63 2.16 -14.15
N THR A 130 10.43 2.32 -14.68
CA THR A 130 9.74 3.62 -14.73
C THR A 130 8.59 3.76 -13.73
N GLU A 131 8.12 2.66 -13.18
CA GLU A 131 6.91 2.61 -12.35
C GLU A 131 7.04 3.32 -10.98
N GLY A 132 8.22 3.35 -10.38
CA GLY A 132 8.42 3.99 -9.07
C GLY A 132 8.42 5.52 -9.09
N GLN A 133 8.36 6.13 -10.25
CA GLN A 133 8.60 7.57 -10.42
C GLN A 133 7.30 8.37 -10.60
N ASN A 134 6.19 7.73 -10.98
CA ASN A 134 4.94 8.41 -11.33
C ASN A 134 3.92 8.39 -10.18
N ARG A 135 4.19 9.14 -9.10
CA ARG A 135 3.28 9.25 -7.94
C ARG A 135 2.04 10.13 -8.19
N SER A 136 2.09 11.01 -9.17
CA SER A 136 1.05 12.05 -9.40
C SER A 136 -0.15 11.57 -10.21
N ILE A 137 -0.04 10.50 -11.00
CA ILE A 137 -1.07 10.10 -11.98
C ILE A 137 -1.87 8.86 -11.54
N GLY A 138 -1.61 8.29 -10.35
CA GLY A 138 -2.31 7.06 -9.91
C GLY A 138 -2.00 5.83 -10.78
N PHE A 139 -0.95 5.89 -11.59
CA PHE A 139 -0.49 4.78 -12.41
C PHE A 139 0.36 3.85 -11.56
N PHE A 140 -0.27 2.86 -11.01
CA PHE A 140 0.42 1.77 -10.34
C PHE A 140 0.54 0.60 -11.32
N GLY A 141 1.74 0.42 -11.85
CA GLY A 141 2.03 -0.69 -12.72
C GLY A 141 2.04 -2.03 -11.98
N CYS A 142 1.83 -3.08 -12.71
CA CYS A 142 1.99 -4.44 -12.23
C CYS A 142 3.47 -4.74 -12.01
N SER A 143 3.89 -5.12 -10.81
CA SER A 143 5.25 -5.56 -10.57
C SER A 143 5.55 -6.85 -11.33
N TYR A 144 6.84 -7.17 -11.51
CA TYR A 144 7.25 -8.43 -12.09
C TYR A 144 6.66 -9.62 -11.32
N SER A 145 6.75 -9.61 -10.00
CA SER A 145 6.21 -10.65 -9.12
C SER A 145 4.70 -10.80 -9.25
N MET A 146 3.97 -9.69 -9.31
CA MET A 146 2.51 -9.73 -9.51
C MET A 146 2.14 -10.21 -10.93
N GLY A 147 2.93 -9.85 -11.92
CA GLY A 147 2.76 -10.35 -13.29
C GLY A 147 2.87 -11.87 -13.37
N LEU A 148 3.84 -12.46 -12.68
CA LEU A 148 3.97 -13.91 -12.57
C LEU A 148 2.76 -14.54 -11.87
N LEU A 149 2.26 -13.92 -10.79
CA LEU A 149 1.05 -14.41 -10.12
C LEU A 149 -0.17 -14.36 -11.04
N TRP A 150 -0.36 -13.25 -11.78
CA TRP A 150 -1.46 -13.15 -12.76
C TRP A 150 -1.40 -14.27 -13.80
N ARG A 151 -0.23 -14.53 -14.35
CA ARG A 151 -0.04 -15.62 -15.32
C ARG A 151 -0.49 -16.97 -14.75
N GLU A 152 -0.05 -17.30 -13.53
CA GLU A 152 -0.39 -18.59 -12.93
C GLU A 152 -1.89 -18.66 -12.52
N LEU A 153 -2.50 -17.56 -12.09
CA LEU A 153 -3.93 -17.51 -11.75
C LEU A 153 -4.84 -17.80 -12.94
N ILE A 154 -4.50 -17.29 -14.14
CA ILE A 154 -5.36 -17.47 -15.32
C ILE A 154 -5.05 -18.73 -16.11
N LYS A 155 -3.96 -19.43 -15.82
CA LYS A 155 -3.47 -20.58 -16.59
C LYS A 155 -4.50 -21.69 -16.76
N ASP A 156 -5.31 -21.92 -15.71
CA ASP A 156 -6.32 -22.97 -15.67
C ASP A 156 -7.75 -22.43 -15.79
N GLU A 157 -7.91 -21.13 -15.97
CA GLU A 157 -9.21 -20.54 -16.21
C GLU A 157 -9.64 -20.82 -17.66
N GLY A 158 -10.77 -21.43 -17.80
CA GLY A 158 -11.32 -22.09 -18.99
C GLY A 158 -11.10 -21.42 -20.37
N LYS A 159 -11.71 -21.99 -21.41
CA LYS A 159 -11.51 -21.60 -22.82
C LYS A 159 -12.24 -20.30 -23.25
N GLY A 160 -12.75 -19.51 -22.32
CA GLY A 160 -13.52 -18.31 -22.64
C GLY A 160 -12.66 -17.02 -22.66
N PRO A 161 -13.25 -15.89 -23.07
CA PRO A 161 -12.57 -14.61 -23.13
C PRO A 161 -12.19 -14.12 -21.73
N ILE A 162 -10.96 -13.62 -21.59
CA ILE A 162 -10.39 -13.08 -20.34
C ILE A 162 -10.25 -11.56 -20.50
N ALA A 163 -10.82 -10.80 -19.58
CA ALA A 163 -10.67 -9.36 -19.54
C ALA A 163 -9.58 -8.93 -18.55
N CYS A 164 -8.65 -8.09 -18.98
CA CYS A 164 -7.73 -7.37 -18.11
C CYS A 164 -8.15 -5.91 -18.01
N LEU A 165 -8.68 -5.50 -16.86
CA LEU A 165 -9.40 -4.25 -16.66
C LEU A 165 -8.59 -3.23 -15.89
N PHE A 166 -8.71 -1.95 -16.23
CA PHE A 166 -8.17 -0.79 -15.55
C PHE A 166 -6.64 -0.59 -15.74
N SER A 167 -6.03 0.18 -14.86
CA SER A 167 -4.65 0.68 -14.99
C SER A 167 -3.57 -0.41 -15.06
N MET A 168 -3.83 -1.55 -14.45
CA MET A 168 -2.87 -2.67 -14.44
C MET A 168 -2.75 -3.40 -15.78
N GLY A 169 -3.64 -3.14 -16.74
CA GLY A 169 -3.59 -3.77 -18.06
C GLY A 169 -2.24 -3.60 -18.73
N CYS A 170 -1.67 -2.41 -18.66
CA CYS A 170 -0.34 -2.15 -19.24
C CYS A 170 0.76 -2.99 -18.61
N GLY A 171 0.81 -3.06 -17.27
CA GLY A 171 1.84 -3.80 -16.54
C GLY A 171 1.68 -5.31 -16.65
N ALA A 172 0.46 -5.82 -16.79
CA ALA A 172 0.19 -7.24 -16.92
C ALA A 172 0.45 -7.78 -18.34
N ALA A 173 0.44 -6.91 -19.37
CA ALA A 173 0.54 -7.33 -20.77
C ALA A 173 1.71 -8.25 -21.11
N PRO A 174 2.95 -8.06 -20.62
CA PRO A 174 4.06 -8.97 -20.89
C PRO A 174 3.88 -10.38 -20.34
N PHE A 175 3.08 -10.54 -19.29
CA PHE A 175 2.89 -11.82 -18.59
C PHE A 175 1.69 -12.60 -19.10
N LEU A 176 0.69 -11.92 -19.65
CA LEU A 176 -0.56 -12.51 -20.12
C LEU A 176 -0.52 -12.71 -21.64
N GLU A 177 0.19 -13.73 -22.10
CA GLU A 177 0.46 -13.97 -23.53
C GLU A 177 -0.70 -14.68 -24.25
N ASP A 178 -1.71 -15.17 -23.54
CA ASP A 178 -2.85 -15.86 -24.14
C ASP A 178 -3.61 -14.95 -25.12
N LYS A 179 -3.92 -15.46 -26.28
CA LYS A 179 -4.67 -14.76 -27.35
C LYS A 179 -6.11 -14.43 -26.93
N GLN A 180 -6.66 -15.09 -25.93
CA GLN A 180 -8.00 -14.86 -25.41
C GLN A 180 -8.04 -13.69 -24.41
N VAL A 181 -6.89 -13.15 -24.00
CA VAL A 181 -6.82 -12.01 -23.11
C VAL A 181 -7.03 -10.73 -23.89
N GLN A 182 -8.07 -9.98 -23.53
CA GLN A 182 -8.34 -8.63 -23.99
C GLN A 182 -7.99 -7.63 -22.88
N PHE A 183 -7.36 -6.53 -23.26
CA PHE A 183 -6.95 -5.47 -22.34
C PHE A 183 -7.85 -4.26 -22.52
N TYR A 184 -8.45 -3.80 -21.43
CA TYR A 184 -9.43 -2.72 -21.46
C TYR A 184 -8.90 -1.49 -20.72
N SER A 185 -8.99 -0.35 -21.35
CA SER A 185 -8.71 0.95 -20.77
C SER A 185 -10.01 1.72 -20.50
N ILE A 186 -10.02 2.54 -19.46
CA ILE A 186 -11.18 3.34 -19.05
C ILE A 186 -11.15 4.78 -19.60
N ASN A 187 -10.00 5.23 -20.08
CA ASN A 187 -9.84 6.56 -20.66
C ASN A 187 -8.80 6.57 -21.79
N ILE A 188 -8.82 7.64 -22.57
CA ILE A 188 -7.96 7.78 -23.77
C ILE A 188 -6.48 7.75 -23.43
N GLY A 189 -6.05 8.32 -22.28
CA GLY A 189 -4.64 8.31 -21.87
C GLY A 189 -4.13 6.92 -21.53
N GLN A 190 -4.93 6.12 -20.82
CA GLN A 190 -4.60 4.72 -20.57
C GLN A 190 -4.61 3.89 -21.84
N ASP A 191 -5.59 4.11 -22.73
CA ASP A 191 -5.70 3.45 -24.02
C ASP A 191 -4.46 3.70 -24.88
N ARG A 192 -3.98 4.94 -24.94
CA ARG A 192 -2.77 5.31 -25.67
C ARG A 192 -1.54 4.54 -25.20
N ARG A 193 -1.32 4.44 -23.87
CA ARG A 193 -0.21 3.68 -23.27
C ARG A 193 -0.35 2.19 -23.54
N LEU A 194 -1.53 1.64 -23.28
CA LEU A 194 -1.83 0.24 -23.48
C LEU A 194 -1.57 -0.19 -24.93
N LYS A 195 -2.12 0.52 -25.90
CA LYS A 195 -1.90 0.26 -27.32
C LYS A 195 -0.43 0.36 -27.72
N GLY A 196 0.32 1.31 -27.13
CA GLY A 196 1.75 1.40 -27.35
C GLY A 196 2.51 0.18 -26.85
N ILE A 197 2.24 -0.24 -25.62
CA ILE A 197 2.88 -1.43 -25.02
C ILE A 197 2.52 -2.70 -25.82
N LEU A 198 1.26 -2.87 -26.17
CA LEU A 198 0.82 -4.02 -26.97
C LEU A 198 1.43 -4.00 -28.37
N ARG A 199 1.66 -2.82 -28.97
CA ARG A 199 2.38 -2.69 -30.25
C ARG A 199 3.84 -3.15 -30.13
N LEU A 200 4.52 -2.77 -29.04
CA LEU A 200 5.87 -3.28 -28.77
C LEU A 200 5.91 -4.81 -28.67
N LEU A 201 4.84 -5.41 -28.14
CA LEU A 201 4.67 -6.85 -28.00
C LEU A 201 4.09 -7.56 -29.24
N ASN A 202 3.82 -6.86 -30.34
CA ASN A 202 3.10 -7.36 -31.53
C ASN A 202 1.68 -7.90 -31.21
N ARG A 203 0.96 -7.22 -30.30
CA ARG A 203 -0.34 -7.66 -29.77
C ARG A 203 -1.40 -6.56 -29.79
N GLU A 204 -1.26 -5.57 -30.66
CA GLU A 204 -2.11 -4.37 -30.72
C GLU A 204 -3.61 -4.68 -30.91
N LYS A 205 -3.95 -5.83 -31.47
CA LYS A 205 -5.34 -6.28 -31.65
C LYS A 205 -6.03 -6.71 -30.36
N GLN A 206 -5.31 -6.80 -29.25
CA GLN A 206 -5.85 -7.17 -27.94
C GLN A 206 -6.22 -5.95 -27.07
N ALA A 207 -6.09 -4.73 -27.59
CA ALA A 207 -6.49 -3.51 -26.91
C ALA A 207 -7.89 -3.09 -27.34
N GLU A 208 -8.77 -2.87 -26.36
CA GLU A 208 -10.13 -2.36 -26.58
C GLU A 208 -10.48 -1.31 -25.53
N LEU A 209 -11.35 -0.37 -25.89
CA LEU A 209 -12.01 0.49 -24.91
C LEU A 209 -13.08 -0.33 -24.20
N ILE A 210 -13.21 -0.13 -22.91
CA ILE A 210 -14.19 -0.85 -22.12
C ILE A 210 -15.60 -0.44 -22.55
N THR A 211 -16.41 -1.43 -22.89
CA THR A 211 -17.82 -1.28 -23.19
C THR A 211 -18.67 -1.88 -22.06
N SER A 212 -19.95 -1.54 -22.02
CA SER A 212 -20.88 -2.09 -21.04
C SER A 212 -21.35 -3.52 -21.34
N GLU A 213 -20.90 -4.12 -22.44
CA GLU A 213 -21.46 -5.37 -22.93
C GLU A 213 -21.01 -6.62 -22.13
N GLY A 214 -19.87 -6.58 -21.49
CA GLY A 214 -19.41 -7.69 -20.64
C GLY A 214 -19.24 -9.02 -21.37
N GLY A 215 -19.56 -10.11 -20.67
CA GLY A 215 -19.58 -11.46 -21.25
C GLY A 215 -18.25 -12.22 -21.13
N TRP A 216 -17.32 -11.71 -20.34
CA TRP A 216 -16.05 -12.41 -20.07
C TRP A 216 -16.26 -13.58 -19.12
N THR A 217 -15.54 -14.67 -19.35
CA THR A 217 -15.55 -15.80 -18.41
C THR A 217 -14.65 -15.54 -17.22
N THR A 218 -13.60 -14.73 -17.39
CA THR A 218 -12.66 -14.36 -16.33
C THR A 218 -12.29 -12.89 -16.46
N ALA A 219 -12.22 -12.20 -15.33
CA ALA A 219 -11.76 -10.82 -15.26
C ALA A 219 -10.58 -10.69 -14.29
N ILE A 220 -9.54 -9.97 -14.72
CA ILE A 220 -8.48 -9.43 -13.85
C ILE A 220 -8.79 -7.95 -13.68
N ALA A 221 -9.09 -7.51 -12.47
CA ALA A 221 -9.50 -6.15 -12.18
C ALA A 221 -8.56 -5.50 -11.16
N SER A 222 -7.87 -4.45 -11.57
CA SER A 222 -7.01 -3.69 -10.68
C SER A 222 -7.18 -2.19 -10.90
N PRO A 223 -8.18 -1.58 -10.25
CA PRO A 223 -8.40 -0.15 -10.32
C PRO A 223 -7.23 0.61 -9.70
N ALA A 224 -7.00 1.85 -10.14
CA ALA A 224 -6.03 2.74 -9.51
C ALA A 224 -6.41 3.00 -8.05
N TRP A 225 -5.40 2.99 -7.16
CA TRP A 225 -5.62 3.11 -5.72
C TRP A 225 -5.68 4.58 -5.27
N GLY A 226 -6.65 4.90 -4.41
CA GLY A 226 -6.76 6.22 -3.79
C GLY A 226 -7.28 7.31 -4.73
N GLU A 227 -7.87 6.97 -5.86
CA GLU A 227 -8.55 7.95 -6.71
C GLU A 227 -9.73 8.58 -5.94
N LYS A 228 -9.66 9.89 -5.70
CA LYS A 228 -10.74 10.63 -5.05
C LYS A 228 -11.72 11.10 -6.12
N GLY A 229 -12.93 10.51 -6.11
CA GLY A 229 -13.74 10.74 -7.25
C GLY A 229 -15.22 10.94 -7.08
N ARG A 230 -15.69 12.03 -6.43
CA ARG A 230 -17.06 12.49 -6.72
C ARG A 230 -17.23 12.91 -8.19
N ASP A 231 -16.17 13.36 -8.82
CA ASP A 231 -16.17 13.78 -10.23
C ASP A 231 -15.87 12.62 -11.19
N LEU A 232 -15.17 11.56 -10.75
CA LEU A 232 -14.89 10.39 -11.57
C LEU A 232 -16.18 9.63 -11.97
N LEU A 233 -17.19 9.60 -11.13
CA LEU A 233 -18.52 9.05 -11.49
C LEU A 233 -19.16 9.78 -12.68
N LYS A 234 -18.75 11.03 -12.94
CA LYS A 234 -19.23 11.82 -14.08
C LYS A 234 -18.36 11.68 -15.32
N ILE A 235 -17.08 11.34 -15.12
CA ILE A 235 -16.05 11.34 -16.18
C ILE A 235 -15.74 9.91 -16.66
N ASP A 236 -15.95 8.90 -15.81
CA ASP A 236 -15.75 7.51 -16.15
C ASP A 236 -17.02 6.95 -16.81
N PRO A 237 -17.05 6.77 -18.14
CA PRO A 237 -18.24 6.29 -18.85
C PRO A 237 -18.71 4.92 -18.36
N TRP A 238 -17.81 4.13 -17.82
CA TRP A 238 -18.07 2.79 -17.31
C TRP A 238 -18.74 2.82 -15.94
N LEU A 239 -18.34 3.76 -15.07
CA LEU A 239 -19.01 4.01 -13.80
C LEU A 239 -20.33 4.78 -13.99
N ALA A 240 -20.44 5.57 -15.05
CA ALA A 240 -21.65 6.30 -15.43
C ALA A 240 -22.64 5.43 -16.23
N GLY A 241 -22.18 4.31 -16.80
CA GLY A 241 -23.03 3.37 -17.54
C GLY A 241 -24.12 2.80 -16.64
N ALA A 242 -25.27 3.41 -16.67
CA ALA A 242 -26.44 3.18 -15.81
C ALA A 242 -27.12 1.79 -15.97
N THR A 243 -26.45 0.83 -16.62
CA THR A 243 -26.95 -0.51 -16.88
C THR A 243 -26.51 -1.57 -15.89
N LEU A 244 -25.65 -1.19 -14.93
CA LEU A 244 -25.14 -2.12 -13.93
C LEU A 244 -25.89 -1.92 -12.60
N ASP A 245 -26.44 -2.99 -12.08
CA ASP A 245 -27.13 -3.05 -10.78
C ASP A 245 -26.17 -2.85 -9.58
N CYS A 246 -25.29 -1.86 -9.67
CA CYS A 246 -24.40 -1.53 -8.57
C CYS A 246 -25.14 -0.65 -7.56
N PRO A 247 -25.26 -1.08 -6.29
CA PRO A 247 -25.97 -0.32 -5.28
C PRO A 247 -25.37 1.09 -5.09
N ASP A 248 -26.22 2.11 -5.02
CA ASP A 248 -25.81 3.51 -4.78
C ASP A 248 -25.08 3.71 -3.45
N SER A 249 -25.25 2.78 -2.52
CA SER A 249 -24.52 2.74 -1.26
C SER A 249 -23.03 2.47 -1.42
N ILE A 250 -22.60 1.89 -2.55
CA ILE A 250 -21.18 1.67 -2.89
C ILE A 250 -20.66 2.92 -3.59
N ARG A 251 -20.07 3.85 -2.83
CA ARG A 251 -19.56 5.14 -3.35
C ARG A 251 -18.06 5.17 -3.58
N ASN A 252 -17.32 4.27 -2.91
CA ASN A 252 -15.88 4.14 -3.11
C ASN A 252 -15.60 3.66 -4.54
N THR A 253 -14.71 4.34 -5.24
CA THR A 253 -14.45 4.12 -6.68
C THR A 253 -13.88 2.73 -6.94
N GLU A 254 -12.91 2.28 -6.14
CA GLU A 254 -12.32 0.94 -6.29
C GLU A 254 -13.37 -0.15 -6.06
N ALA A 255 -14.15 -0.03 -5.00
CA ALA A 255 -15.22 -0.99 -4.67
C ALA A 255 -16.26 -1.08 -5.79
N ARG A 256 -16.69 0.08 -6.31
CA ARG A 256 -17.68 0.16 -7.40
C ARG A 256 -17.16 -0.49 -8.69
N ARG A 257 -15.89 -0.21 -9.05
CA ARG A 257 -15.24 -0.82 -10.22
C ARG A 257 -15.14 -2.33 -10.10
N ILE A 258 -14.80 -2.86 -8.93
CA ILE A 258 -14.71 -4.30 -8.71
C ILE A 258 -16.11 -4.95 -8.77
N TYR A 259 -17.11 -4.33 -8.13
CA TYR A 259 -18.47 -4.82 -8.15
C TYR A 259 -18.99 -4.91 -9.59
N SER A 260 -18.83 -3.84 -10.37
CA SER A 260 -19.26 -3.79 -11.77
C SER A 260 -18.47 -4.76 -12.66
N ALA A 261 -17.14 -4.89 -12.44
CA ALA A 261 -16.33 -5.86 -13.17
C ALA A 261 -16.83 -7.29 -12.96
N HIS A 262 -17.21 -7.63 -11.72
CA HIS A 262 -17.74 -8.95 -11.42
C HIS A 262 -19.11 -9.19 -12.04
N GLN A 263 -20.00 -8.18 -12.06
CA GLN A 263 -21.30 -8.31 -12.71
C GLN A 263 -21.21 -8.55 -14.23
N LEU A 264 -20.21 -7.95 -14.89
CA LEU A 264 -19.97 -8.15 -16.32
C LEU A 264 -19.23 -9.46 -16.66
N CYS A 265 -18.60 -10.06 -15.66
CA CYS A 265 -17.94 -11.35 -15.76
C CYS A 265 -18.95 -12.49 -15.52
N THR A 266 -18.89 -13.56 -16.29
CA THR A 266 -19.77 -14.72 -16.10
C THR A 266 -19.22 -15.81 -15.20
N GLY A 267 -17.94 -15.73 -14.86
CA GLY A 267 -17.25 -16.74 -14.02
C GLY A 267 -16.48 -16.10 -12.87
N LYS A 268 -15.16 -15.96 -12.98
CA LYS A 268 -14.31 -15.48 -11.89
C LYS A 268 -13.77 -14.07 -12.11
N THR A 269 -13.69 -13.30 -11.04
CA THR A 269 -13.00 -12.02 -11.01
C THR A 269 -11.85 -12.07 -10.00
N PHE A 270 -10.64 -11.83 -10.47
CA PHE A 270 -9.44 -11.64 -9.64
C PHE A 270 -9.23 -10.13 -9.47
N ALA A 271 -9.47 -9.62 -8.27
CA ALA A 271 -9.43 -8.20 -8.00
C ALA A 271 -8.26 -7.84 -7.07
N LEU A 272 -7.30 -7.04 -7.54
CA LEU A 272 -6.24 -6.48 -6.72
C LEU A 272 -6.62 -5.08 -6.25
N VAL A 273 -6.75 -4.92 -4.95
CA VAL A 273 -7.21 -3.68 -4.31
C VAL A 273 -6.28 -3.26 -3.17
N PRO A 274 -6.34 -1.98 -2.73
CA PRO A 274 -5.57 -1.56 -1.57
C PRO A 274 -6.03 -2.29 -0.31
N PRO A 275 -5.13 -2.59 0.65
CA PRO A 275 -5.49 -3.24 1.91
C PRO A 275 -6.58 -2.50 2.67
N SER A 276 -6.65 -1.16 2.54
CA SER A 276 -7.68 -0.33 3.16
C SER A 276 -9.11 -0.72 2.77
N LEU A 277 -9.32 -1.25 1.57
CA LEU A 277 -10.63 -1.77 1.15
C LEU A 277 -11.07 -2.96 2.02
N GLY A 278 -10.11 -3.73 2.53
CA GLY A 278 -10.39 -4.90 3.39
C GLY A 278 -10.78 -4.54 4.83
N PHE A 279 -10.30 -3.43 5.37
CA PHE A 279 -10.48 -3.12 6.80
C PHE A 279 -11.11 -1.75 7.12
N SER A 280 -11.30 -0.87 6.14
CA SER A 280 -11.89 0.45 6.38
C SER A 280 -13.28 0.32 7.01
N GLY A 281 -13.51 1.07 8.09
CA GLY A 281 -14.82 1.19 8.75
C GLY A 281 -15.73 2.25 8.13
N ILE A 282 -15.44 2.70 6.91
CA ILE A 282 -16.30 3.62 6.18
C ILE A 282 -17.50 2.84 5.66
N ASN A 283 -18.70 3.35 5.91
CA ASN A 283 -19.96 2.63 5.71
C ASN A 283 -20.15 2.07 4.29
N ASP A 284 -19.75 2.79 3.25
CA ASP A 284 -19.88 2.33 1.86
C ASP A 284 -18.92 1.19 1.51
N ILE A 285 -17.72 1.17 2.11
CA ILE A 285 -16.74 0.08 1.95
C ILE A 285 -17.19 -1.16 2.74
N GLU A 286 -17.69 -0.97 3.97
CA GLU A 286 -18.26 -2.07 4.76
C GLU A 286 -19.49 -2.67 4.06
N TYR A 287 -20.34 -1.81 3.49
CA TYR A 287 -21.48 -2.25 2.69
C TYR A 287 -21.04 -3.10 1.49
N PHE A 288 -20.04 -2.64 0.72
CA PHE A 288 -19.47 -3.42 -0.39
C PHE A 288 -19.03 -4.81 0.05
N ARG A 289 -18.25 -4.90 1.14
CA ARG A 289 -17.77 -6.19 1.67
C ARG A 289 -18.95 -7.09 2.07
N SER A 290 -19.98 -6.54 2.71
CA SER A 290 -21.16 -7.30 3.10
C SER A 290 -21.95 -7.81 1.89
N GLU A 291 -22.06 -7.00 0.82
CA GLU A 291 -22.80 -7.36 -0.38
C GLU A 291 -22.16 -8.51 -1.16
N ILE A 292 -20.84 -8.49 -1.36
CA ILE A 292 -20.15 -9.59 -2.07
C ILE A 292 -20.22 -10.91 -1.30
N ILE A 293 -20.36 -10.87 0.04
CA ILE A 293 -20.57 -12.06 0.88
C ILE A 293 -22.01 -12.53 0.82
N LYS A 294 -22.99 -11.63 0.93
CA LYS A 294 -24.42 -11.94 0.84
C LYS A 294 -24.79 -12.56 -0.51
N ASN A 295 -24.24 -12.00 -1.58
CA ASN A 295 -24.41 -12.52 -2.94
C ASN A 295 -23.66 -13.85 -3.18
N ASN A 296 -22.92 -14.34 -2.20
CA ASN A 296 -22.10 -15.54 -2.29
C ASN A 296 -21.00 -15.49 -3.37
N TRP A 297 -20.47 -14.31 -3.67
CA TRP A 297 -19.45 -14.14 -4.69
C TRP A 297 -18.03 -14.37 -4.16
N LEU A 298 -17.75 -14.01 -2.91
CA LEU A 298 -16.41 -14.06 -2.33
C LEU A 298 -15.94 -15.50 -2.12
N ASP A 299 -14.93 -15.94 -2.88
CA ASP A 299 -14.33 -17.27 -2.80
C ASP A 299 -13.03 -17.27 -1.98
N ALA A 300 -12.18 -16.26 -2.18
CA ALA A 300 -10.94 -16.14 -1.42
C ALA A 300 -10.55 -14.68 -1.14
N ILE A 301 -9.83 -14.51 -0.02
CA ILE A 301 -9.17 -13.31 0.44
C ILE A 301 -7.69 -13.65 0.58
N VAL A 302 -6.80 -12.96 -0.14
CA VAL A 302 -5.35 -13.17 -0.04
C VAL A 302 -4.68 -11.84 0.30
N GLU A 303 -4.09 -11.75 1.47
CA GLU A 303 -3.19 -10.65 1.79
C GLU A 303 -1.84 -10.87 1.13
N LEU A 304 -1.49 -9.99 0.22
CA LEU A 304 -0.21 -9.99 -0.48
C LEU A 304 0.78 -9.07 0.23
N PRO A 305 2.05 -9.49 0.37
CA PRO A 305 3.09 -8.63 0.91
C PRO A 305 3.42 -7.47 -0.03
N SER A 306 4.32 -6.58 0.40
CA SER A 306 4.94 -5.58 -0.48
C SER A 306 5.52 -6.25 -1.74
N GLY A 307 5.56 -5.49 -2.85
CA GLY A 307 6.02 -6.01 -4.13
C GLY A 307 4.90 -6.40 -5.11
N CYS A 308 3.62 -6.22 -4.77
CA CYS A 308 2.52 -6.40 -5.72
C CYS A 308 2.38 -5.23 -6.70
N ILE A 309 2.79 -4.03 -6.28
CA ILE A 309 2.79 -2.82 -7.10
C ILE A 309 4.23 -2.32 -7.20
N SER A 310 4.64 -2.01 -8.41
CA SER A 310 5.97 -1.51 -8.65
C SER A 310 6.19 -0.14 -8.00
N GLY A 311 7.31 0.02 -7.31
CA GLY A 311 7.67 1.25 -6.61
C GLY A 311 6.88 1.56 -5.33
N ALA A 312 5.86 0.78 -4.96
CA ALA A 312 5.11 0.94 -3.72
C ALA A 312 5.57 -0.10 -2.68
N ARG A 313 5.93 0.38 -1.48
CA ARG A 313 6.25 -0.48 -0.33
C ARG A 313 5.00 -0.86 0.48
N VAL A 314 3.89 -1.05 -0.22
CA VAL A 314 2.60 -1.40 0.38
C VAL A 314 2.19 -2.76 -0.16
N GLY A 315 1.67 -3.62 0.71
CA GLY A 315 1.04 -4.87 0.30
C GLY A 315 -0.27 -4.63 -0.43
N GLY A 316 -0.83 -5.68 -1.00
CA GLY A 316 -2.12 -5.66 -1.69
C GLY A 316 -3.12 -6.63 -1.06
N LEU A 317 -4.37 -6.46 -1.41
CA LEU A 317 -5.43 -7.41 -1.11
C LEU A 317 -5.95 -7.97 -2.43
N LEU A 318 -5.76 -9.27 -2.65
CA LEU A 318 -6.33 -9.99 -3.78
C LEU A 318 -7.64 -10.62 -3.34
N LEU A 319 -8.74 -10.21 -3.95
CA LEU A 319 -10.07 -10.81 -3.78
C LEU A 319 -10.37 -11.69 -4.99
N ILE A 320 -10.84 -12.91 -4.72
CA ILE A 320 -11.32 -13.82 -5.75
C ILE A 320 -12.83 -13.93 -5.60
N LEU A 321 -13.55 -13.47 -6.62
CA LEU A 321 -15.00 -13.52 -6.69
C LEU A 321 -15.41 -14.57 -7.73
N CYS A 322 -16.49 -15.31 -7.47
CA CYS A 322 -16.98 -16.37 -8.34
C CYS A 322 -18.51 -16.38 -8.33
N HIS A 323 -19.15 -16.42 -9.51
CA HIS A 323 -20.61 -16.49 -9.64
C HIS A 323 -21.16 -17.87 -9.22
N ASP A 324 -20.54 -18.94 -9.69
CA ASP A 324 -21.01 -20.33 -9.47
C ASP A 324 -20.43 -20.97 -8.19
N ARG A 325 -20.25 -20.16 -7.16
CA ARG A 325 -19.69 -20.62 -5.90
C ARG A 325 -20.71 -21.47 -5.13
N ASP A 326 -20.34 -22.68 -4.69
CA ASP A 326 -21.13 -23.47 -3.75
C ASP A 326 -21.39 -22.66 -2.46
N LYS A 327 -22.64 -22.56 -2.05
CA LYS A 327 -23.07 -21.80 -0.86
C LYS A 327 -22.48 -22.32 0.45
N ASN A 328 -22.17 -23.61 0.50
CA ASN A 328 -21.60 -24.28 1.68
C ASN A 328 -20.06 -24.28 1.69
N ARG A 329 -19.43 -23.89 0.58
CA ARG A 329 -17.98 -23.81 0.53
C ARG A 329 -17.49 -22.70 1.44
N PRO A 330 -16.52 -22.94 2.34
CA PRO A 330 -15.93 -21.89 3.15
C PRO A 330 -15.15 -20.89 2.28
N ILE A 331 -14.93 -19.68 2.79
CA ILE A 331 -14.13 -18.65 2.15
C ILE A 331 -12.68 -18.89 2.55
N THR A 332 -11.80 -18.97 1.57
CA THR A 332 -10.37 -19.19 1.80
C THR A 332 -9.70 -17.87 2.16
N VAL A 333 -9.11 -17.77 3.36
CA VAL A 333 -8.38 -16.57 3.82
C VAL A 333 -6.91 -16.92 3.97
N ILE A 334 -6.05 -16.24 3.21
CA ILE A 334 -4.61 -16.51 3.15
C ILE A 334 -3.82 -15.25 3.50
N SER A 335 -2.81 -15.39 4.38
CA SER A 335 -1.72 -14.43 4.53
C SER A 335 -0.52 -14.94 3.74
N ALA A 336 -0.25 -14.34 2.60
CA ALA A 336 0.77 -14.82 1.67
C ALA A 336 2.18 -14.32 1.96
N GLU A 337 2.39 -13.53 3.03
CA GLU A 337 3.69 -12.93 3.35
C GLU A 337 4.79 -13.99 3.50
N LYS A 338 4.56 -14.99 4.32
CA LYS A 338 5.53 -16.07 4.58
C LYS A 338 5.77 -16.98 3.36
N LEU A 339 4.79 -17.07 2.48
CA LEU A 339 4.90 -17.87 1.25
C LEU A 339 5.71 -17.15 0.18
N LEU A 340 5.47 -15.86 0.00
CA LEU A 340 5.95 -15.12 -1.15
C LEU A 340 7.29 -14.42 -0.91
N LEU A 341 7.58 -13.96 0.31
CA LEU A 341 8.81 -13.23 0.59
C LEU A 341 10.01 -14.17 0.71
N LYS A 342 11.04 -13.90 -0.09
CA LYS A 342 12.35 -14.56 0.05
C LYS A 342 13.05 -14.12 1.33
N SER A 343 13.71 -15.05 2.01
CA SER A 343 14.52 -14.79 3.21
C SER A 343 15.76 -13.93 2.95
N ASN A 344 16.22 -13.82 1.69
CA ASN A 344 17.39 -13.05 1.28
C ASN A 344 17.00 -11.80 0.49
N LYS A 345 16.98 -10.66 1.17
CA LYS A 345 16.79 -9.34 0.55
C LYS A 345 18.03 -8.95 -0.24
N ARG A 346 18.01 -9.04 -1.56
CA ARG A 346 18.93 -8.29 -2.42
C ARG A 346 18.38 -6.88 -2.59
N ALA A 347 19.18 -5.91 -2.14
CA ALA A 347 19.09 -4.47 -2.43
C ALA A 347 17.74 -3.95 -2.97
N GLY A 348 16.77 -3.77 -2.08
CA GLY A 348 15.67 -2.81 -2.31
C GLY A 348 14.51 -3.23 -3.19
N ARG A 349 14.45 -4.46 -3.70
CA ARG A 349 13.30 -5.00 -4.45
C ARG A 349 12.72 -6.19 -3.71
N ASP A 350 11.43 -6.12 -3.39
CA ASP A 350 10.68 -7.25 -2.83
C ASP A 350 10.27 -8.18 -3.99
N GLU A 351 11.15 -9.09 -4.37
CA GLU A 351 10.85 -10.15 -5.34
C GLU A 351 10.22 -11.34 -4.61
N TRP A 352 9.12 -11.86 -5.16
CA TRP A 352 8.46 -13.03 -4.61
C TRP A 352 9.12 -14.31 -5.08
N ASP A 353 9.05 -15.34 -4.24
CA ASP A 353 9.55 -16.64 -4.60
C ASP A 353 8.60 -17.37 -5.56
N GLN A 354 9.10 -17.91 -6.66
CA GLN A 354 8.29 -18.67 -7.61
C GLN A 354 7.68 -19.93 -6.98
N GLN A 355 8.39 -20.59 -6.07
CA GLN A 355 7.86 -21.72 -5.34
C GLN A 355 6.70 -21.30 -4.45
N GLY A 356 6.82 -20.15 -3.78
CA GLY A 356 5.75 -19.58 -2.98
C GLY A 356 4.51 -19.20 -3.80
N ILE A 357 4.71 -18.66 -5.02
CA ILE A 357 3.60 -18.40 -5.95
C ILE A 357 2.89 -19.73 -6.29
N ASN A 358 3.62 -20.78 -6.61
CA ASN A 358 3.04 -22.08 -6.93
C ASN A 358 2.27 -22.66 -5.73
N GLU A 359 2.80 -22.53 -4.52
CA GLU A 359 2.12 -22.99 -3.30
C GLU A 359 0.84 -22.18 -3.03
N LEU A 360 0.86 -20.87 -3.26
CA LEU A 360 -0.34 -20.02 -3.17
C LEU A 360 -1.42 -20.48 -4.16
N ILE A 361 -1.04 -20.77 -5.40
CA ILE A 361 -1.96 -21.29 -6.42
C ILE A 361 -2.56 -22.64 -6.01
N GLU A 362 -1.74 -23.56 -5.48
CA GLU A 362 -2.22 -24.84 -4.98
C GLU A 362 -3.19 -24.70 -3.80
N LEU A 363 -2.94 -23.77 -2.90
CA LEU A 363 -3.86 -23.46 -1.79
C LEU A 363 -5.19 -22.87 -2.26
N LEU A 364 -5.18 -22.08 -3.34
CA LEU A 364 -6.41 -21.53 -3.91
C LEU A 364 -7.24 -22.61 -4.61
N LYS A 365 -6.59 -23.60 -5.26
CA LYS A 365 -7.26 -24.74 -5.91
C LYS A 365 -7.75 -25.78 -4.90
N HIS A 366 -6.91 -26.09 -3.94
CA HIS A 366 -7.12 -27.14 -2.92
C HIS A 366 -6.97 -26.54 -1.51
N PRO A 367 -7.96 -25.76 -1.05
CA PRO A 367 -7.88 -25.06 0.22
C PRO A 367 -7.73 -26.01 1.40
N ARG A 368 -6.74 -25.76 2.25
CA ARG A 368 -6.48 -26.50 3.49
C ARG A 368 -6.03 -25.54 4.59
N GLU A 369 -6.44 -25.82 5.82
CA GLU A 369 -6.03 -25.02 6.97
C GLU A 369 -4.54 -25.18 7.27
N SER A 370 -3.89 -24.07 7.59
CA SER A 370 -2.48 -23.99 8.00
C SER A 370 -2.25 -22.71 8.80
N ASP A 371 -1.00 -22.45 9.22
CA ASP A 371 -0.62 -21.22 9.92
C ASP A 371 -0.86 -19.93 9.11
N PHE A 372 -1.01 -20.04 7.80
CA PHE A 372 -1.21 -18.93 6.88
C PHE A 372 -2.48 -19.05 6.01
N CYS A 373 -3.26 -20.11 6.21
CA CYS A 373 -4.52 -20.33 5.48
C CYS A 373 -5.65 -20.77 6.44
N LYS A 374 -6.77 -20.09 6.41
CA LYS A 374 -7.99 -20.41 7.17
C LYS A 374 -9.18 -20.56 6.24
N LEU A 375 -10.02 -21.53 6.54
CA LEU A 375 -11.31 -21.74 5.91
C LEU A 375 -12.40 -21.08 6.76
N ALA A 376 -12.76 -19.85 6.42
CA ALA A 376 -13.71 -19.05 7.18
C ALA A 376 -15.13 -19.26 6.66
N THR A 377 -16.10 -19.32 7.57
CA THR A 377 -17.52 -19.33 7.23
C THR A 377 -18.05 -17.91 7.02
N LYS A 378 -19.23 -17.76 6.41
CA LYS A 378 -19.90 -16.46 6.33
C LYS A 378 -20.16 -15.87 7.72
N ALA A 379 -20.50 -16.71 8.70
CA ALA A 379 -20.72 -16.29 10.07
C ALA A 379 -19.44 -15.75 10.73
N ASP A 380 -18.27 -16.33 10.42
CA ASP A 380 -16.99 -15.82 10.91
C ASP A 380 -16.70 -14.42 10.34
N LEU A 381 -17.01 -14.18 9.05
CA LEU A 381 -16.82 -12.87 8.44
C LEU A 381 -17.80 -11.84 9.02
N GLU A 382 -19.04 -12.21 9.22
CA GLU A 382 -20.07 -11.36 9.85
C GLU A 382 -19.68 -10.99 11.29
N ALA A 383 -19.25 -11.95 12.09
CA ALA A 383 -18.78 -11.72 13.45
C ALA A 383 -17.58 -10.76 13.50
N ASN A 384 -16.73 -10.74 12.46
CA ASN A 384 -15.62 -9.82 12.28
C ASN A 384 -16.00 -8.56 11.48
N ARG A 385 -17.29 -8.19 11.38
CA ARG A 385 -17.79 -7.02 10.64
C ARG A 385 -17.31 -6.97 9.18
N TYR A 386 -17.29 -8.12 8.54
CA TYR A 386 -16.83 -8.27 7.16
C TYR A 386 -15.41 -7.72 6.90
N VAL A 387 -14.53 -7.70 7.90
CA VAL A 387 -13.13 -7.29 7.73
C VAL A 387 -12.36 -8.40 7.01
N PHE A 388 -11.63 -8.03 5.95
CA PHE A 388 -10.84 -8.96 5.11
C PHE A 388 -9.35 -8.97 5.49
N ALA A 389 -9.04 -8.79 6.75
CA ALA A 389 -7.67 -8.90 7.28
C ALA A 389 -7.41 -10.33 7.78
N ALA A 390 -6.39 -10.98 7.25
CA ALA A 390 -6.12 -12.40 7.55
C ALA A 390 -5.86 -12.66 9.03
N ASN A 391 -5.25 -11.71 9.74
CA ASN A 391 -4.99 -11.80 11.18
C ASN A 391 -6.26 -11.91 12.05
N LYS A 392 -7.44 -11.60 11.50
CA LYS A 392 -8.72 -11.80 12.19
C LYS A 392 -9.20 -13.26 12.19
N TYR A 393 -8.68 -14.05 11.27
CA TYR A 393 -9.10 -15.44 11.02
C TYR A 393 -8.01 -16.45 11.34
N LEU A 394 -6.75 -16.11 11.09
CA LEU A 394 -5.60 -16.95 11.39
C LEU A 394 -5.29 -16.88 12.89
N LYS A 395 -5.38 -18.02 13.56
CA LYS A 395 -5.05 -18.13 14.99
C LYS A 395 -3.81 -19.02 15.11
N SER A 396 -2.71 -18.42 15.56
CA SER A 396 -1.52 -19.17 15.97
C SER A 396 -1.78 -19.96 17.26
N ASP A 397 -0.90 -20.90 17.61
CA ASP A 397 -0.98 -21.58 18.90
C ASP A 397 -0.81 -20.62 20.08
N VAL A 398 -0.05 -19.54 19.87
CA VAL A 398 0.05 -18.44 20.85
C VAL A 398 -1.30 -17.74 21.02
N ASP A 399 -2.04 -17.47 19.93
CA ASP A 399 -3.41 -16.92 19.99
C ASP A 399 -4.33 -17.77 20.84
N LYS A 400 -4.32 -19.08 20.58
CA LYS A 400 -5.16 -20.04 21.32
C LYS A 400 -4.77 -20.07 22.81
N ALA A 401 -3.48 -20.16 23.11
CA ALA A 401 -2.98 -20.16 24.48
C ALA A 401 -3.38 -18.90 25.26
N ILE A 402 -3.28 -17.73 24.63
CA ILE A 402 -3.68 -16.46 25.24
C ILE A 402 -5.20 -16.39 25.40
N GLU A 403 -5.98 -16.79 24.39
CA GLU A 403 -7.44 -16.83 24.49
C GLU A 403 -7.89 -17.78 25.63
N ASP A 404 -7.28 -18.95 25.75
CA ASP A 404 -7.60 -19.90 26.79
C ASP A 404 -7.19 -19.38 28.16
N TYR A 405 -6.04 -18.74 28.29
CA TYR A 405 -5.65 -18.06 29.52
C TYR A 405 -6.66 -16.98 29.92
N ILE A 406 -7.06 -16.10 28.99
CA ILE A 406 -8.04 -15.03 29.24
C ILE A 406 -9.39 -15.60 29.70
N LYS A 407 -9.88 -16.71 29.09
CA LYS A 407 -11.12 -17.37 29.45
C LYS A 407 -11.12 -17.89 30.91
N THR A 408 -9.95 -18.24 31.45
CA THR A 408 -9.82 -18.70 32.85
C THR A 408 -9.84 -17.57 33.87
N ARG A 409 -9.80 -16.29 33.40
CA ARG A 409 -9.64 -15.11 34.25
C ARG A 409 -10.87 -14.21 34.22
N LYS A 410 -11.07 -13.46 35.30
CA LYS A 410 -12.06 -12.38 35.31
C LYS A 410 -11.57 -11.28 34.37
N THR A 411 -12.32 -10.99 33.31
CA THR A 411 -12.00 -9.99 32.31
C THR A 411 -13.13 -8.99 32.14
N LEU A 412 -12.78 -7.76 31.79
CA LEU A 412 -13.69 -6.71 31.30
C LEU A 412 -13.12 -6.13 30.03
N ILE A 413 -13.96 -5.62 29.13
CA ILE A 413 -13.46 -4.93 27.95
C ILE A 413 -13.02 -3.51 28.31
N LEU A 414 -12.02 -2.99 27.59
CA LEU A 414 -11.44 -1.67 27.89
C LEU A 414 -12.51 -0.56 27.89
N ASN A 415 -13.50 -0.64 27.00
CA ASN A 415 -14.59 0.34 26.92
C ASN A 415 -15.47 0.38 28.17
N ASP A 416 -15.60 -0.73 28.92
CA ASP A 416 -16.38 -0.76 30.16
C ASP A 416 -15.59 -0.14 31.32
N LEU A 417 -14.26 -0.21 31.26
CA LEU A 417 -13.36 0.27 32.29
C LEU A 417 -13.05 1.77 32.17
N ALA A 418 -13.05 2.30 30.95
CA ALA A 418 -12.51 3.62 30.68
C ALA A 418 -13.30 4.39 29.62
N GLU A 419 -13.20 5.71 29.69
CA GLU A 419 -13.49 6.60 28.58
C GLU A 419 -12.25 6.67 27.68
N ILE A 420 -12.42 6.44 26.37
CA ILE A 420 -11.32 6.43 25.42
C ILE A 420 -11.49 7.60 24.46
N LYS A 421 -10.59 8.59 24.57
CA LYS A 421 -10.62 9.81 23.77
C LYS A 421 -9.75 9.66 22.53
N ARG A 422 -10.35 9.91 21.38
CA ARG A 422 -9.66 9.83 20.08
C ARG A 422 -8.69 11.01 19.94
N PRO A 423 -7.49 10.81 19.38
CA PRO A 423 -6.58 11.91 19.11
C PRO A 423 -7.17 12.87 18.07
N ILE A 424 -7.17 14.15 18.37
CA ILE A 424 -7.53 15.22 17.44
C ILE A 424 -6.23 15.90 17.01
N ALA A 425 -6.08 16.11 15.70
CA ALA A 425 -4.95 16.88 15.19
C ALA A 425 -5.09 18.32 15.68
N ALA A 426 -4.19 18.73 16.56
CA ALA A 426 -4.02 20.14 16.87
C ALA A 426 -3.35 20.83 15.67
N LEU A 427 -4.14 21.23 14.69
CA LEU A 427 -3.69 22.03 13.55
C LEU A 427 -3.47 23.47 14.04
N GLY A 428 -2.39 23.67 14.83
CA GLY A 428 -1.95 25.02 15.17
C GLY A 428 -1.33 25.64 13.93
N LYS A 429 -1.86 26.76 13.45
CA LYS A 429 -0.99 27.75 12.82
C LYS A 429 0.04 28.10 13.90
N ARG A 430 1.30 27.83 13.62
CA ARG A 430 2.41 28.33 14.44
C ARG A 430 2.37 29.84 14.36
N SER A 431 1.68 30.46 15.28
CA SER A 431 1.76 31.90 15.50
C SER A 431 2.41 32.10 16.86
N ASP A 432 3.41 32.97 16.94
CA ASP A 432 4.10 33.29 18.20
C ASP A 432 3.17 33.95 19.24
N GLU A 433 1.92 34.22 18.88
CA GLU A 433 0.91 34.93 19.68
C GLU A 433 -0.17 34.01 20.31
N GLY A 434 -0.07 32.65 20.10
CA GLY A 434 -1.04 31.69 20.65
C GLY A 434 -0.77 31.30 22.10
N ILE A 435 -1.70 30.55 22.69
CA ILE A 435 -1.53 29.95 24.02
C ILE A 435 -0.54 28.79 23.91
N ALA A 436 0.53 28.83 24.73
CA ALA A 436 1.52 27.80 24.77
C ALA A 436 0.96 26.52 25.44
N VAL A 437 1.06 25.37 24.76
CA VAL A 437 0.63 24.06 25.24
C VAL A 437 1.75 23.07 24.96
N LYS A 438 2.02 22.16 25.90
CA LYS A 438 2.95 21.05 25.65
C LYS A 438 2.26 19.94 24.85
N GLU A 439 2.97 19.37 23.87
CA GLU A 439 2.52 18.21 23.10
C GLU A 439 3.40 17.00 23.42
N ILE A 440 2.80 15.91 23.89
CA ILE A 440 3.49 14.63 24.11
C ILE A 440 3.71 13.92 22.77
N THR A 441 4.94 13.56 22.48
CA THR A 441 5.34 12.80 21.29
C THR A 441 5.73 11.37 21.63
N LEU A 442 5.91 10.49 20.63
CA LEU A 442 6.36 9.11 20.86
C LEU A 442 7.74 9.02 21.53
N GLY A 443 8.56 10.06 21.39
CA GLY A 443 9.87 10.14 22.04
C GLY A 443 9.82 10.44 23.54
N ASP A 444 8.71 11.02 24.02
CA ASP A 444 8.56 11.39 25.42
C ASP A 444 8.10 10.21 26.31
N ILE A 445 7.76 9.07 25.70
CA ILE A 445 7.51 7.82 26.43
C ILE A 445 8.72 6.92 26.29
N GLY A 446 9.48 6.79 27.37
CA GLY A 446 10.62 5.88 27.45
C GLY A 446 10.21 4.40 27.41
N ASP A 447 11.18 3.52 27.14
CA ASP A 447 10.96 2.08 27.05
C ASP A 447 10.47 1.47 28.38
N ALA A 448 10.76 2.11 29.51
CA ALA A 448 10.21 1.74 30.83
C ALA A 448 8.74 2.17 31.04
N GLY A 449 8.11 2.89 30.12
CA GLY A 449 6.75 3.43 30.24
C GLY A 449 6.64 4.60 31.20
N VAL A 450 7.76 5.27 31.43
CA VAL A 450 7.80 6.52 32.17
C VAL A 450 7.59 7.66 31.19
N LEU A 451 6.61 8.51 31.48
CA LEU A 451 6.37 9.72 30.73
C LEU A 451 7.37 10.78 31.21
N THR A 452 8.23 11.26 30.31
CA THR A 452 9.01 12.46 30.52
C THR A 452 8.16 13.70 30.24
N GLU A 453 8.47 14.83 30.86
CA GLU A 453 7.78 16.09 30.50
C GLU A 453 7.97 16.35 29.01
N GLY A 454 6.85 16.58 28.28
CA GLY A 454 6.86 16.82 26.84
C GLY A 454 7.87 17.88 26.44
N SER A 455 8.69 17.55 25.47
CA SER A 455 9.77 18.43 24.97
C SER A 455 9.28 19.45 23.96
N LYS A 456 8.08 19.27 23.39
CA LYS A 456 7.58 20.08 22.29
C LYS A 456 6.51 21.06 22.75
N PHE A 457 6.80 22.36 22.62
CA PHE A 457 5.82 23.41 22.77
C PHE A 457 5.16 23.72 21.42
N ILE A 458 3.84 23.88 21.45
CA ILE A 458 3.06 24.38 20.33
C ILE A 458 2.21 25.55 20.81
N HIS A 459 2.01 26.55 19.94
CA HIS A 459 1.16 27.67 20.23
C HIS A 459 -0.16 27.48 19.49
N LEU A 460 -1.26 27.46 20.22
CA LEU A 460 -2.60 27.21 19.70
C LEU A 460 -3.45 28.50 19.79
N GLU A 461 -4.16 28.79 18.70
CA GLU A 461 -5.23 29.79 18.75
C GLU A 461 -6.32 29.33 19.71
N GLU A 462 -6.99 30.26 20.39
CA GLU A 462 -8.04 29.97 21.37
C GLU A 462 -9.18 29.14 20.76
N SER A 463 -9.50 29.36 19.49
CA SER A 463 -10.47 28.58 18.72
C SER A 463 -10.07 27.11 18.54
N VAL A 464 -8.78 26.83 18.46
CA VAL A 464 -8.22 25.45 18.36
C VAL A 464 -8.13 24.84 19.74
N LEU A 465 -7.68 25.59 20.74
CA LEU A 465 -7.61 25.14 22.12
C LEU A 465 -8.99 24.70 22.64
N SER A 466 -10.05 25.44 22.28
CA SER A 466 -11.42 25.06 22.63
C SER A 466 -11.83 23.69 22.08
N LYS A 467 -11.37 23.34 20.87
CA LYS A 467 -11.65 22.04 20.23
C LYS A 467 -10.85 20.88 20.83
N VAL A 468 -9.65 21.16 21.34
CA VAL A 468 -8.79 20.14 21.95
C VAL A 468 -8.88 20.11 23.48
N ARG A 469 -9.73 20.95 24.08
CA ARG A 469 -9.91 21.05 25.54
C ARG A 469 -10.21 19.69 26.18
N ASP A 470 -11.04 18.88 25.53
CA ASP A 470 -11.40 17.53 26.01
C ASP A 470 -10.22 16.55 25.96
N GLN A 471 -9.11 16.92 25.34
CA GLN A 471 -7.89 16.12 25.25
C GLN A 471 -6.79 16.62 26.19
N LEU A 472 -7.03 17.66 26.96
CA LEU A 472 -6.11 18.04 28.03
C LEU A 472 -5.92 16.85 28.97
N LEU A 473 -4.65 16.54 29.19
CA LEU A 473 -4.26 15.42 30.04
C LEU A 473 -4.49 15.78 31.51
N GLU A 474 -4.97 14.81 32.26
CA GLU A 474 -5.17 14.87 33.70
C GLU A 474 -4.32 13.81 34.39
N GLU A 475 -3.98 14.04 35.66
CA GLU A 475 -3.31 13.03 36.47
C GLU A 475 -4.15 11.74 36.53
N GLY A 476 -3.52 10.61 36.26
CA GLY A 476 -4.17 9.31 36.19
C GLY A 476 -4.70 8.92 34.81
N ASP A 477 -4.57 9.78 33.81
CA ASP A 477 -4.81 9.35 32.42
C ASP A 477 -3.75 8.34 31.98
N VAL A 478 -4.13 7.40 31.11
CA VAL A 478 -3.22 6.49 30.47
C VAL A 478 -3.09 6.86 28.99
N LEU A 479 -1.88 7.21 28.58
CA LEU A 479 -1.53 7.42 27.18
C LEU A 479 -1.21 6.08 26.53
N LEU A 480 -1.84 5.80 25.39
CA LEU A 480 -1.59 4.61 24.59
C LEU A 480 -1.34 5.00 23.15
N SER A 481 -0.18 4.64 22.62
CA SER A 481 0.11 4.88 21.20
C SER A 481 -0.65 3.88 20.33
N ILE A 482 -1.44 4.43 19.41
CA ILE A 482 -2.30 3.67 18.49
C ILE A 482 -1.89 3.85 17.02
N LYS A 483 -0.84 4.62 16.75
CA LYS A 483 -0.37 4.90 15.38
C LYS A 483 1.16 5.10 15.36
N GLY A 484 1.82 4.53 14.37
CA GLY A 484 3.27 4.67 14.16
C GLY A 484 4.10 3.74 15.02
N GLY A 485 4.19 3.93 16.33
CA GLY A 485 4.85 3.02 17.28
C GLY A 485 3.81 2.46 18.24
N ILE A 486 3.02 1.47 17.79
CA ILE A 486 1.92 0.90 18.58
C ILE A 486 2.44 0.25 19.86
N GLY A 487 1.68 0.43 20.94
CA GLY A 487 1.92 -0.25 22.21
C GLY A 487 2.84 0.47 23.18
N LYS A 488 3.30 1.70 22.90
CA LYS A 488 3.89 2.56 23.93
C LYS A 488 2.78 3.02 24.87
N VAL A 489 2.97 2.79 26.16
CA VAL A 489 1.96 3.07 27.20
C VAL A 489 2.62 3.74 28.39
N ALA A 490 2.01 4.81 28.90
CA ALA A 490 2.45 5.47 30.14
C ALA A 490 1.26 6.04 30.92
N ALA A 491 1.36 6.07 32.24
CA ALA A 491 0.44 6.82 33.09
C ALA A 491 0.90 8.29 33.18
N VAL A 492 -0.05 9.19 33.13
CA VAL A 492 0.16 10.63 33.31
C VAL A 492 0.23 10.94 34.80
N GLY A 493 1.34 11.49 35.24
CA GLY A 493 1.54 12.01 36.58
C GLY A 493 1.08 13.46 36.70
N GLN A 494 1.57 14.16 37.73
CA GLN A 494 1.32 15.61 37.86
C GLN A 494 1.99 16.38 36.73
N LEU A 495 1.23 17.23 36.08
CA LEU A 495 1.69 18.08 35.00
C LEU A 495 1.78 19.53 35.48
N ALA A 496 2.91 20.19 35.22
CA ALA A 496 3.10 21.59 35.58
C ALA A 496 2.38 22.56 34.62
N GLU A 497 2.11 22.10 33.40
CA GLU A 497 1.56 22.92 32.31
C GLU A 497 0.45 22.19 31.56
N GLN A 498 -0.38 22.94 30.84
CA GLN A 498 -1.39 22.37 29.97
C GLN A 498 -0.73 21.50 28.90
N THR A 499 -1.09 20.23 28.88
CA THR A 499 -0.46 19.23 28.02
C THR A 499 -1.52 18.47 27.24
N ILE A 500 -1.26 18.22 25.97
CA ILE A 500 -2.10 17.41 25.08
C ILE A 500 -1.32 16.23 24.50
N PRO A 501 -2.00 15.14 24.14
CA PRO A 501 -1.37 14.02 23.44
C PRO A 501 -1.14 14.39 21.97
N GLY A 502 -0.01 13.96 21.40
CA GLY A 502 0.20 13.99 19.97
C GLY A 502 -0.73 13.02 19.22
N GLN A 503 -0.82 13.16 17.90
CA GLN A 503 -1.73 12.40 17.03
C GLN A 503 -1.54 10.87 17.05
N ALA A 504 -0.41 10.40 17.58
CA ALA A 504 -0.11 8.98 17.70
C ALA A 504 -0.83 8.31 18.88
N PHE A 505 -1.34 9.10 19.86
CA PHE A 505 -1.87 8.59 21.11
C PHE A 505 -3.39 8.75 21.22
N CYS A 506 -4.04 7.77 21.85
CA CYS A 506 -5.33 7.98 22.51
C CYS A 506 -5.14 8.17 24.02
N VAL A 507 -6.09 8.86 24.65
CA VAL A 507 -6.18 9.01 26.09
C VAL A 507 -7.20 8.00 26.62
N VAL A 508 -6.78 7.16 27.56
CA VAL A 508 -7.63 6.20 28.25
C VAL A 508 -7.81 6.69 29.69
N ARG A 509 -8.99 7.22 30.01
CA ARG A 509 -9.34 7.72 31.34
C ARG A 509 -10.20 6.72 32.06
N LEU A 510 -9.68 6.11 33.12
CA LEU A 510 -10.42 5.12 33.89
C LEU A 510 -11.67 5.75 34.56
N ARG A 511 -12.75 5.00 34.57
CA ARG A 511 -13.96 5.40 35.28
C ARG A 511 -13.73 5.29 36.82
N ALA A 512 -14.42 6.10 37.61
CA ALA A 512 -14.26 6.13 39.08
C ALA A 512 -14.46 4.78 39.77
N ASN A 513 -15.26 3.89 39.18
CA ASN A 513 -15.53 2.56 39.69
C ASN A 513 -14.69 1.44 39.05
N ALA A 514 -13.65 1.77 38.33
CA ALA A 514 -12.76 0.79 37.68
C ALA A 514 -12.08 -0.08 38.76
N PRO A 515 -12.02 -1.42 38.58
CA PRO A 515 -11.44 -2.32 39.58
C PRO A 515 -9.91 -2.35 39.58
N LEU A 516 -9.25 -1.51 38.78
CA LEU A 516 -7.79 -1.39 38.64
C LEU A 516 -7.35 0.09 38.58
N SER A 517 -6.13 0.34 39.03
CA SER A 517 -5.51 1.68 38.94
C SER A 517 -4.93 1.96 37.53
N PRO A 518 -4.66 3.23 37.19
CA PRO A 518 -3.97 3.59 35.96
C PRO A 518 -2.64 2.82 35.78
N ASP A 519 -1.85 2.74 36.82
CA ASP A 519 -0.58 2.00 36.81
C ASP A 519 -0.76 0.50 36.51
N ALA A 520 -1.80 -0.13 37.08
CA ALA A 520 -2.09 -1.54 36.81
C ALA A 520 -2.54 -1.73 35.34
N LEU A 521 -3.30 -0.79 34.78
CA LEU A 521 -3.65 -0.80 33.36
C LEU A 521 -2.42 -0.66 32.48
N VAL A 522 -1.51 0.26 32.80
CA VAL A 522 -0.23 0.43 32.08
C VAL A 522 0.58 -0.85 32.11
N GLN A 523 0.72 -1.51 33.26
CA GLN A 523 1.45 -2.76 33.34
C GLN A 523 0.79 -3.88 32.52
N TYR A 524 -0.53 -4.00 32.56
CA TYR A 524 -1.24 -4.98 31.74
C TYR A 524 -1.01 -4.72 30.25
N LEU A 525 -1.21 -3.49 29.80
CA LEU A 525 -1.01 -3.16 28.37
C LEU A 525 0.43 -3.30 27.91
N ARG A 526 1.40 -3.18 28.81
CA ARG A 526 2.84 -3.40 28.53
C ARG A 526 3.27 -4.85 28.67
N SER A 527 2.49 -5.71 29.31
CA SER A 527 2.78 -7.14 29.38
C SER A 527 2.76 -7.79 27.99
N ASP A 528 3.39 -8.97 27.87
CA ASP A 528 3.40 -9.74 26.61
C ASP A 528 1.97 -9.98 26.09
N ILE A 529 1.01 -10.26 26.99
CA ILE A 529 -0.40 -10.43 26.61
C ILE A 529 -0.99 -9.12 26.10
N GLY A 530 -0.78 -8.01 26.80
CA GLY A 530 -1.28 -6.70 26.40
C GLY A 530 -0.70 -6.24 25.07
N GLN A 531 0.61 -6.39 24.88
CA GLN A 531 1.30 -6.08 23.62
C GLN A 531 0.81 -6.96 22.47
N PHE A 532 0.66 -8.24 22.72
CA PHE A 532 0.10 -9.17 21.74
C PHE A 532 -1.33 -8.77 21.32
N LEU A 533 -2.21 -8.44 22.25
CA LEU A 533 -3.58 -8.00 21.95
C LEU A 533 -3.61 -6.69 21.16
N LEU A 534 -2.74 -5.74 21.49
CA LEU A 534 -2.60 -4.47 20.76
C LEU A 534 -2.09 -4.69 19.34
N GLN A 535 -1.09 -5.56 19.15
CA GLN A 535 -0.58 -5.90 17.82
C GLN A 535 -1.64 -6.65 17.01
N LYS A 536 -2.37 -7.58 17.60
CA LYS A 536 -3.47 -8.30 16.93
C LYS A 536 -4.63 -7.36 16.54
N ALA A 537 -4.88 -6.34 17.34
CA ALA A 537 -5.86 -5.30 17.02
C ALA A 537 -5.36 -4.32 15.95
N SER A 538 -4.06 -4.30 15.67
CA SER A 538 -3.46 -3.36 14.71
C SER A 538 -3.78 -3.76 13.27
N GLN A 539 -3.83 -2.75 12.40
CA GLN A 539 -4.10 -2.88 10.96
C GLN A 539 -3.15 -1.97 10.19
N GLY A 540 -2.89 -2.32 8.93
CA GLY A 540 -2.06 -1.55 8.01
C GLY A 540 -0.62 -2.05 7.91
N SER A 541 -0.15 -2.26 6.68
CA SER A 541 1.18 -2.78 6.37
C SER A 541 2.28 -1.71 6.30
N ALA A 542 1.95 -0.47 5.94
CA ALA A 542 2.93 0.61 5.81
C ALA A 542 3.01 1.50 7.05
N VAL A 543 1.88 1.86 7.62
CA VAL A 543 1.77 2.58 8.91
C VAL A 543 0.72 1.86 9.71
N ALA A 544 1.16 1.03 10.65
CA ALA A 544 0.27 0.30 11.53
C ALA A 544 -0.54 1.27 12.42
N PHE A 545 -1.82 1.00 12.60
CA PHE A 545 -2.69 1.72 13.53
C PHE A 545 -3.71 0.78 14.16
N VAL A 546 -4.20 1.14 15.36
CA VAL A 546 -5.26 0.39 16.05
C VAL A 546 -6.59 1.13 15.86
N PRO A 547 -7.59 0.53 15.16
CA PRO A 547 -8.92 1.11 15.06
C PRO A 547 -9.57 1.26 16.43
N MET A 548 -10.29 2.37 16.65
CA MET A 548 -10.93 2.65 17.94
C MET A 548 -11.94 1.58 18.38
N GLY A 549 -12.62 0.94 17.41
CA GLY A 549 -13.54 -0.16 17.69
C GLY A 549 -12.83 -1.37 18.26
N ASP A 550 -11.69 -1.75 17.65
CA ASP A 550 -10.87 -2.88 18.09
C ASP A 550 -10.21 -2.57 19.44
N LEU A 551 -9.70 -1.34 19.61
CA LEU A 551 -9.13 -0.90 20.89
C LEU A 551 -10.14 -1.00 22.03
N LYS A 552 -11.36 -0.53 21.82
CA LYS A 552 -12.45 -0.57 22.82
C LYS A 552 -12.82 -1.98 23.24
N SER A 553 -12.65 -2.95 22.38
CA SER A 553 -12.99 -4.36 22.63
C SER A 553 -11.85 -5.19 23.22
N ILE A 554 -10.67 -4.61 23.47
CA ILE A 554 -9.55 -5.32 24.07
C ILE A 554 -9.95 -5.85 25.46
N PRO A 555 -9.81 -7.18 25.72
CA PRO A 555 -10.06 -7.75 27.03
C PRO A 555 -8.94 -7.37 28.00
N ILE A 556 -9.32 -6.85 29.16
CA ILE A 556 -8.42 -6.50 30.25
C ILE A 556 -8.63 -7.50 31.40
N VAL A 557 -7.59 -8.25 31.71
CA VAL A 557 -7.62 -9.19 32.83
C VAL A 557 -7.58 -8.41 34.16
N ILE A 558 -8.53 -8.66 35.01
CA ILE A 558 -8.60 -8.02 36.34
C ILE A 558 -7.66 -8.76 37.28
N PRO A 559 -6.64 -8.10 37.85
CA PRO A 559 -5.66 -8.74 38.70
C PRO A 559 -6.25 -9.16 40.06
N THR A 560 -5.79 -10.29 40.59
CA THR A 560 -6.08 -10.71 41.98
C THR A 560 -5.41 -9.76 42.97
N GLN A 561 -5.75 -9.87 44.26
CA GLN A 561 -5.13 -9.02 45.30
C GLN A 561 -3.60 -9.24 45.40
N GLU A 562 -3.17 -10.49 45.27
CA GLU A 562 -1.73 -10.83 45.28
C GLU A 562 -1.00 -10.27 44.05
N GLU A 563 -1.62 -10.32 42.89
CA GLU A 563 -1.08 -9.73 41.64
C GLU A 563 -1.02 -8.21 41.75
N LYS A 564 -2.02 -7.55 42.38
CA LYS A 564 -1.97 -6.10 42.63
C LYS A 564 -0.78 -5.72 43.53
N GLN A 565 -0.52 -6.48 44.58
CA GLN A 565 0.62 -6.22 45.46
C GLN A 565 1.96 -6.40 44.76
N ARG A 566 2.12 -7.47 43.98
CA ARG A 566 3.30 -7.69 43.14
C ARG A 566 3.47 -6.57 42.10
N SER A 567 2.38 -6.15 41.49
CA SER A 567 2.36 -5.05 40.53
C SER A 567 2.92 -3.74 41.11
N ILE A 568 2.52 -3.39 42.33
CA ILE A 568 3.02 -2.19 43.03
C ILE A 568 4.53 -2.30 43.29
N GLN A 569 5.02 -3.46 43.72
CA GLN A 569 6.45 -3.68 43.93
C GLN A 569 7.25 -3.55 42.64
N VAL A 570 6.77 -4.20 41.57
CA VAL A 570 7.43 -4.13 40.25
C VAL A 570 7.50 -2.70 39.73
N LEU A 571 6.45 -1.91 39.93
CA LEU A 571 6.43 -0.50 39.54
C LEU A 571 7.42 0.34 40.33
N ALA A 572 7.50 0.15 41.64
CA ALA A 572 8.46 0.86 42.47
C ALA A 572 9.90 0.57 42.00
N THR A 573 10.23 -0.71 41.84
CA THR A 573 11.56 -1.13 41.36
C THR A 573 11.84 -0.62 39.94
N SER A 574 10.84 -0.64 39.04
CA SER A 574 10.99 -0.13 37.67
C SER A 574 11.26 1.38 37.63
N LYS A 575 10.60 2.15 38.51
CA LYS A 575 10.85 3.60 38.64
C LYS A 575 12.27 3.89 39.16
N GLU A 576 12.72 3.16 40.19
CA GLU A 576 14.08 3.27 40.72
C GLU A 576 15.13 2.98 39.65
N LEU A 577 15.00 1.85 38.94
CA LEU A 577 15.91 1.46 37.86
C LEU A 577 15.89 2.46 36.70
N SER A 578 14.74 3.03 36.37
CA SER A 578 14.63 4.06 35.32
C SER A 578 15.38 5.33 35.69
N GLN A 579 15.28 5.78 36.95
CA GLN A 579 16.03 6.93 37.46
C GLN A 579 17.53 6.67 37.48
N GLU A 580 17.96 5.47 37.83
CA GLU A 580 19.36 5.06 37.79
C GLU A 580 19.90 5.04 36.36
N LEU A 581 19.12 4.50 35.42
CA LEU A 581 19.45 4.48 33.99
C LEU A 581 19.61 5.90 33.41
N GLU A 582 18.74 6.81 33.79
CA GLU A 582 18.80 8.22 33.37
C GLU A 582 20.06 8.88 33.91
N GLN A 583 20.39 8.66 35.20
CA GLN A 583 21.63 9.17 35.79
C GLN A 583 22.89 8.60 35.12
N LEU A 584 22.88 7.30 34.79
CA LEU A 584 23.99 6.65 34.08
C LEU A 584 24.09 7.19 32.65
N THR A 585 23.00 7.44 31.98
CA THR A 585 22.96 8.02 30.63
C THR A 585 23.52 9.44 30.61
N VAL A 586 23.16 10.26 31.61
CA VAL A 586 23.74 11.61 31.79
C VAL A 586 25.25 11.52 32.04
N LYS A 587 25.69 10.61 32.91
CA LYS A 587 27.12 10.40 33.16
C LYS A 587 27.87 9.93 31.91
N LEU A 588 27.29 9.01 31.13
CA LEU A 588 27.89 8.53 29.90
C LEU A 588 28.04 9.65 28.88
N ASN A 589 26.99 10.47 28.73
CA ASN A 589 27.02 11.63 27.84
C ASN A 589 28.06 12.65 28.29
N GLN A 590 28.17 12.92 29.59
CA GLN A 590 29.23 13.79 30.14
C GLN A 590 30.63 13.25 29.86
N LEU A 591 30.88 11.94 30.05
CA LEU A 591 32.14 11.31 29.75
C LEU A 591 32.49 11.35 28.26
N SER A 592 31.54 11.07 27.40
CA SER A 592 31.73 11.11 25.94
C SER A 592 31.97 12.53 25.41
N CYS A 593 31.38 13.55 26.04
CA CYS A 593 31.60 14.95 25.67
C CYS A 593 32.91 15.52 26.19
N ASN A 594 33.37 15.07 27.36
CA ASN A 594 34.54 15.65 28.05
C ASN A 594 35.85 14.92 27.73
N GLY A 595 35.80 13.79 27.07
CA GLY A 595 36.99 12.93 26.85
C GLY A 595 37.93 13.36 25.72
N TRP A 596 37.57 14.34 24.90
CA TRP A 596 38.35 14.65 23.69
C TRP A 596 39.18 15.94 23.75
N LEU A 597 38.74 16.98 24.44
CA LEU A 597 39.41 18.28 24.48
C LEU A 597 39.54 18.78 25.93
N GLU A 598 40.72 18.68 26.50
CA GLU A 598 41.04 19.34 27.75
C GLU A 598 41.01 20.88 27.55
N GLY A 599 40.22 21.58 28.37
CA GLY A 599 40.16 23.04 28.36
C GLY A 599 39.16 23.68 27.40
N ALA A 600 38.25 22.90 26.79
CA ALA A 600 37.17 23.47 25.96
C ALA A 600 36.24 24.36 26.82
N PRO A 601 35.79 25.54 26.29
CA PRO A 601 34.90 26.43 27.03
C PRO A 601 33.58 25.76 27.40
N SER A 602 33.18 25.88 28.66
CA SER A 602 31.98 25.18 29.21
C SER A 602 30.64 25.55 28.55
N PHE A 603 30.57 26.64 27.77
CA PHE A 603 29.36 27.03 27.05
C PHE A 603 29.08 26.16 25.81
N LEU A 604 30.09 25.40 25.32
CA LEU A 604 29.89 24.42 24.24
C LEU A 604 29.19 23.14 24.70
N HIS A 605 29.08 22.93 26.01
CA HIS A 605 28.49 21.74 26.61
C HIS A 605 27.02 21.93 27.02
N LYS A 606 26.45 23.12 26.90
CA LYS A 606 25.01 23.33 27.06
C LYS A 606 24.39 23.03 25.71
N GLY A 607 23.74 21.87 25.66
CA GLY A 607 23.08 21.36 24.48
C GLY A 607 22.33 22.46 23.75
N ALA A 608 22.52 22.46 22.46
CA ALA A 608 21.66 23.18 21.54
C ALA A 608 20.23 22.70 21.72
N PRO A 609 19.25 23.60 21.61
CA PRO A 609 17.83 23.34 21.84
C PRO A 609 17.25 22.29 20.91
#